data_4d49dc200ff664b5daf60f1eec430757
#
_entry.id   4d49dc200ff664b5daf60f1eec430757
#
_cell.length_a   1.000
_cell.length_b   1.000
_cell.length_c   1.000
_cell.angle_alpha   90.00
_cell.angle_beta   90.00
_cell.angle_gamma   90.00
#
_symmetry.space_group_name_H-M   'P 1'
#
loop_
_entity.id
_entity.type
_entity.pdbx_description
1 polymer ?
#
loop_
_entity_poly.entity_id
_entity_poly.type
_entity_poly.pdbx_seq_one_letter_code
_entity_poly.pdbx_strand_id
1 'polypeptide(L)'
;MAVVSLLAITAAVSVWQAPSGQAMPAKTQNAPAKAQNAPAKAQNAPFDADARNAPEDAFYLPPNPLPEGRPGDVIRSRPSKATVVRGSGGAWQVMYLSTDALGNPMAVTGTVLLPQGVDLASAPIVGFAPGTHGPAYRCAPSHMLDIGAFYEQPAVNDLLAAGYAVAVTDYEGYRPTPSTTYAVGRSEGAAVIDAVRAAQRLPGGGLSPAAKVVFRGYSQGGGAALWAGRSQPAYAPELRLVGVVGGGVPAGLTALAPGMDGAKASGLLFSSLIGLDRAYPDLRLRDYLTDAGAAAFADIERDACTLELLTTWSGKKLADYTTADPLRSPSWQARAEENRLGGAPLPVPVYQYHAEQDDLAPVARARALRADLCARGVAVRYREYRSDHFTLVYTGNRDALAWMTERFAERPATSNCTG
;
A
#
# COMPACT_ATOMS: atom_id res chain seq x y z
N MET A 1 -20.05 -48.83 -3.37
CA MET A 1 -20.92 -48.26 -4.43
C MET A 1 -21.66 -47.11 -3.81
N ALA A 2 -21.25 -45.86 -4.09
CA ALA A 2 -21.99 -44.66 -3.77
C ALA A 2 -21.69 -43.65 -4.91
N VAL A 3 -22.76 -43.31 -5.62
CA VAL A 3 -22.77 -42.45 -6.81
C VAL A 3 -22.67 -41.00 -6.39
N VAL A 4 -21.68 -40.26 -6.89
CA VAL A 4 -21.56 -38.81 -6.73
C VAL A 4 -22.21 -38.18 -7.98
N SER A 5 -23.29 -37.46 -7.77
CA SER A 5 -23.95 -36.66 -8.82
C SER A 5 -23.24 -35.31 -8.99
N LEU A 6 -22.71 -35.07 -10.19
CA LEU A 6 -22.28 -33.75 -10.63
C LEU A 6 -23.51 -32.88 -11.00
N LEU A 7 -23.67 -31.76 -10.33
CA LEU A 7 -24.57 -30.68 -10.76
C LEU A 7 -23.79 -29.71 -11.65
N ALA A 8 -24.14 -29.67 -12.94
CA ALA A 8 -23.64 -28.65 -13.87
C ALA A 8 -24.51 -27.41 -13.75
N ILE A 9 -23.87 -26.26 -13.41
CA ILE A 9 -24.53 -24.95 -13.44
C ILE A 9 -24.25 -24.32 -14.81
N THR A 10 -25.25 -24.24 -15.65
CA THR A 10 -25.23 -23.50 -16.92
C THR A 10 -25.57 -22.03 -16.66
N ALA A 11 -24.61 -21.15 -16.90
CA ALA A 11 -24.82 -19.70 -16.89
C ALA A 11 -25.43 -19.28 -18.24
N ALA A 12 -26.62 -18.71 -18.20
CA ALA A 12 -27.26 -18.10 -19.36
C ALA A 12 -26.70 -16.70 -19.61
N VAL A 13 -26.08 -16.51 -20.77
CA VAL A 13 -25.61 -15.20 -21.25
C VAL A 13 -26.79 -14.55 -22.00
N SER A 14 -27.34 -13.48 -21.44
CA SER A 14 -28.32 -12.65 -22.11
C SER A 14 -27.64 -11.61 -23.00
N VAL A 15 -27.79 -11.75 -24.30
CA VAL A 15 -27.32 -10.78 -25.30
C VAL A 15 -28.35 -9.65 -25.39
N TRP A 16 -27.96 -8.44 -25.01
CA TRP A 16 -28.75 -7.23 -25.27
C TRP A 16 -28.40 -6.68 -26.66
N GLN A 17 -29.41 -6.64 -27.54
CA GLN A 17 -29.37 -5.95 -28.83
C GLN A 17 -29.77 -4.49 -28.64
N ALA A 18 -28.92 -3.56 -29.11
CA ALA A 18 -29.23 -2.14 -29.17
C ALA A 18 -30.09 -1.84 -30.41
N PRO A 19 -31.06 -0.92 -30.33
CA PRO A 19 -31.85 -0.50 -31.48
C PRO A 19 -31.07 0.47 -32.38
N SER A 20 -31.19 0.23 -33.68
CA SER A 20 -30.71 1.03 -34.78
C SER A 20 -31.56 2.28 -35.00
N GLY A 21 -30.92 3.39 -35.33
CA GLY A 21 -31.56 4.39 -36.21
C GLY A 21 -31.59 5.82 -35.71
N GLN A 22 -30.86 6.70 -36.28
CA GLN A 22 -31.31 7.75 -37.20
C GLN A 22 -30.20 8.81 -37.33
N ALA A 23 -29.74 9.00 -38.54
CA ALA A 23 -28.85 10.06 -38.95
C ALA A 23 -29.56 11.41 -38.98
N MET A 24 -28.90 12.49 -38.53
CA MET A 24 -29.27 13.86 -38.85
C MET A 24 -28.07 14.64 -39.40
N PRO A 25 -28.30 15.67 -40.24
CA PRO A 25 -27.38 16.10 -41.28
C PRO A 25 -26.31 17.11 -40.86
N ALA A 26 -25.25 17.15 -41.65
CA ALA A 26 -24.15 18.07 -41.57
C ALA A 26 -24.58 19.53 -41.80
N LYS A 27 -24.02 20.45 -41.01
CA LYS A 27 -23.90 21.88 -41.36
C LYS A 27 -22.44 22.28 -41.35
N THR A 28 -21.97 22.57 -42.59
CA THR A 28 -20.76 23.31 -42.91
C THR A 28 -20.87 24.75 -42.45
N GLN A 29 -19.81 25.29 -41.83
CA GLN A 29 -19.39 26.69 -42.12
C GLN A 29 -17.95 26.93 -41.59
N ASN A 30 -17.17 27.48 -42.53
CA ASN A 30 -15.78 27.94 -42.43
C ASN A 30 -15.66 29.25 -41.64
N ALA A 31 -14.57 29.43 -40.89
CA ALA A 31 -13.76 30.67 -40.93
C ALA A 31 -12.44 30.47 -40.16
N PRO A 32 -11.31 31.10 -40.58
CA PRO A 32 -9.99 30.84 -40.02
C PRO A 32 -9.73 31.72 -38.80
N ALA A 33 -9.27 31.16 -37.69
CA ALA A 33 -8.77 31.90 -36.56
C ALA A 33 -7.24 31.98 -36.58
N LYS A 34 -6.78 33.20 -36.42
CA LYS A 34 -5.39 33.66 -36.43
C LYS A 34 -4.58 32.97 -35.30
N ALA A 35 -3.38 32.52 -35.68
CA ALA A 35 -2.35 32.17 -34.73
C ALA A 35 -1.94 33.40 -33.91
N GLN A 36 -2.12 33.34 -32.60
CA GLN A 36 -1.48 34.24 -31.63
C GLN A 36 -0.42 33.45 -30.86
N ASN A 37 0.82 33.93 -31.01
CA ASN A 37 1.97 33.44 -30.26
C ASN A 37 1.74 33.64 -28.75
N ALA A 38 1.66 32.55 -28.00
CA ALA A 38 1.75 32.58 -26.54
C ALA A 38 3.19 32.26 -26.11
N PRO A 39 3.72 32.95 -25.09
CA PRO A 39 5.11 32.80 -24.68
C PRO A 39 5.37 31.48 -23.95
N ALA A 40 6.53 30.91 -24.23
CA ALA A 40 7.08 29.76 -23.55
C ALA A 40 7.29 30.06 -22.05
N LYS A 41 6.44 29.54 -21.19
CA LYS A 41 6.66 29.36 -19.75
C LYS A 41 5.81 28.18 -19.25
N ALA A 42 6.33 26.97 -19.33
CA ALA A 42 5.89 25.83 -18.55
C ALA A 42 7.04 24.84 -18.44
N GLN A 43 8.01 25.18 -17.61
CA GLN A 43 9.00 24.22 -17.11
C GLN A 43 8.62 23.94 -15.65
N ASN A 44 8.49 22.65 -15.34
CA ASN A 44 8.26 22.07 -14.00
C ASN A 44 6.83 22.15 -13.43
N ALA A 45 5.81 21.81 -14.20
CA ALA A 45 4.60 21.26 -13.60
C ALA A 45 4.83 19.76 -13.36
N PRO A 46 4.51 19.22 -12.15
CA PRO A 46 4.33 17.77 -12.00
C PRO A 46 3.33 17.29 -13.04
N PHE A 47 3.39 16.01 -13.42
CA PHE A 47 2.44 15.44 -14.37
C PHE A 47 1.04 15.95 -14.06
N ASP A 48 0.55 16.96 -14.81
CA ASP A 48 -0.80 17.48 -14.66
C ASP A 48 -1.76 16.45 -15.22
N ALA A 49 -1.98 15.40 -14.45
CA ALA A 49 -3.08 14.50 -14.64
C ALA A 49 -4.34 15.24 -14.21
N ASP A 50 -5.08 15.71 -15.20
CA ASP A 50 -6.41 16.26 -15.05
C ASP A 50 -7.27 15.27 -14.24
N ALA A 51 -7.48 15.53 -12.97
CA ALA A 51 -8.18 14.67 -12.00
C ALA A 51 -9.70 14.63 -12.28
N ARG A 52 -10.09 14.24 -13.49
CA ARG A 52 -11.46 14.46 -14.01
C ARG A 52 -12.53 13.54 -13.48
N ASN A 53 -12.26 12.53 -12.65
CA ASN A 53 -13.29 11.53 -12.35
C ASN A 53 -13.39 11.00 -10.91
N ALA A 54 -12.67 11.52 -9.94
CA ALA A 54 -13.03 11.28 -8.55
C ALA A 54 -13.72 12.55 -8.01
N PRO A 55 -14.92 12.47 -7.39
CA PRO A 55 -15.45 13.64 -6.70
C PRO A 55 -14.38 14.09 -5.70
N GLU A 56 -13.97 15.35 -5.82
CA GLU A 56 -13.00 15.96 -4.91
C GLU A 56 -13.54 15.88 -3.49
N ASP A 57 -13.11 14.87 -2.75
CA ASP A 57 -13.44 14.79 -1.35
C ASP A 57 -12.41 15.64 -0.57
N ALA A 58 -12.85 16.81 -0.14
CA ALA A 58 -12.04 17.77 0.62
C ALA A 58 -11.39 17.14 1.87
N PHE A 59 -11.89 16.00 2.33
CA PHE A 59 -11.27 15.27 3.43
C PHE A 59 -9.84 14.83 3.11
N TYR A 60 -9.56 14.48 1.85
CA TYR A 60 -8.24 14.01 1.41
C TYR A 60 -7.28 15.15 0.99
N LEU A 61 -7.74 16.40 1.00
CA LEU A 61 -6.87 17.54 0.71
C LEU A 61 -6.15 17.98 2.00
N PRO A 62 -4.81 17.87 2.07
CA PRO A 62 -4.07 18.39 3.22
C PRO A 62 -4.26 19.89 3.36
N PRO A 63 -4.31 20.44 4.60
CA PRO A 63 -4.23 21.89 4.78
C PRO A 63 -2.87 22.40 4.30
N ASN A 64 -2.84 23.60 3.76
CA ASN A 64 -1.60 24.28 3.34
C ASN A 64 -1.59 25.70 3.92
N PRO A 65 -0.65 26.00 4.86
CA PRO A 65 0.39 25.10 5.38
C PRO A 65 -0.17 23.96 6.24
N LEU A 66 0.62 22.90 6.41
CA LEU A 66 0.32 21.86 7.39
C LEU A 66 0.30 22.45 8.80
N PRO A 67 -0.59 22.00 9.71
CA PRO A 67 -0.58 22.45 11.09
C PRO A 67 0.73 22.03 11.78
N GLU A 68 1.15 22.84 12.75
CA GLU A 68 2.20 22.43 13.68
C GLU A 68 1.74 21.21 14.49
N GLY A 69 2.65 20.27 14.76
CA GLY A 69 2.34 19.08 15.51
C GLY A 69 3.43 18.01 15.40
N ARG A 70 3.16 16.87 15.99
CA ARG A 70 4.07 15.72 15.99
C ARG A 70 3.54 14.63 15.06
N PRO A 71 4.39 13.78 14.50
CA PRO A 71 3.95 12.60 13.75
C PRO A 71 2.89 11.80 14.55
N GLY A 72 1.79 11.46 13.89
CA GLY A 72 0.61 10.81 14.47
C GLY A 72 -0.41 11.76 15.10
N ASP A 73 -0.20 13.09 15.12
CA ASP A 73 -1.25 14.00 15.57
C ASP A 73 -2.37 14.07 14.50
N VAL A 74 -3.62 13.94 14.95
CA VAL A 74 -4.79 13.89 14.07
C VAL A 74 -5.10 15.31 13.60
N ILE A 75 -5.01 15.54 12.29
CA ILE A 75 -5.37 16.81 11.65
C ILE A 75 -6.89 16.96 11.58
N ARG A 76 -7.57 15.88 11.17
CA ARG A 76 -9.04 15.78 11.11
C ARG A 76 -9.48 14.34 11.14
N SER A 77 -10.72 14.13 11.55
CA SER A 77 -11.37 12.83 11.51
C SER A 77 -12.84 12.98 11.15
N ARG A 78 -13.42 11.90 10.61
CA ARG A 78 -14.86 11.78 10.38
C ARG A 78 -15.28 10.31 10.54
N PRO A 79 -16.57 10.02 10.82
CA PRO A 79 -17.06 8.66 10.77
C PRO A 79 -16.78 8.02 9.40
N SER A 80 -16.26 6.79 9.42
CA SER A 80 -16.11 5.94 8.23
C SER A 80 -17.35 5.07 8.09
N LYS A 81 -17.78 4.83 6.85
CA LYS A 81 -18.86 3.89 6.57
C LYS A 81 -18.43 2.46 6.86
N ALA A 82 -17.13 2.15 6.66
CA ALA A 82 -16.54 0.82 6.86
C ALA A 82 -17.48 -0.28 6.35
N THR A 83 -18.03 -0.07 5.16
CA THR A 83 -19.05 -0.92 4.54
C THR A 83 -18.57 -2.36 4.54
N VAL A 84 -19.41 -3.27 5.02
CA VAL A 84 -19.14 -4.71 5.14
C VAL A 84 -18.05 -5.11 6.17
N VAL A 85 -17.42 -4.18 6.90
CA VAL A 85 -16.53 -4.53 8.03
C VAL A 85 -17.37 -5.07 9.19
N ARG A 86 -16.95 -6.21 9.73
CA ARG A 86 -17.64 -6.90 10.83
C ARG A 86 -16.84 -6.78 12.11
N GLY A 87 -17.54 -6.79 13.27
CA GLY A 87 -16.89 -6.74 14.58
C GLY A 87 -16.39 -5.34 14.97
N SER A 88 -16.70 -4.30 14.20
CA SER A 88 -16.38 -2.93 14.54
C SER A 88 -17.42 -2.33 15.48
N GLY A 89 -16.97 -1.75 16.60
CA GLY A 89 -17.74 -0.91 17.52
C GLY A 89 -17.69 0.56 17.14
N GLY A 90 -16.82 0.94 16.19
CA GLY A 90 -16.66 2.28 15.63
C GLY A 90 -15.59 2.32 14.57
N ALA A 91 -15.79 3.17 13.57
CA ALA A 91 -14.87 3.37 12.46
C ALA A 91 -14.71 4.85 12.12
N TRP A 92 -13.49 5.31 11.92
CA TRP A 92 -13.18 6.69 11.57
C TRP A 92 -12.16 6.75 10.44
N GLN A 93 -12.46 7.55 9.42
CA GLN A 93 -11.41 8.05 8.56
C GLN A 93 -10.65 9.14 9.30
N VAL A 94 -9.34 9.10 9.21
CA VAL A 94 -8.43 10.06 9.85
C VAL A 94 -7.47 10.63 8.83
N MET A 95 -7.10 11.91 9.00
CA MET A 95 -5.92 12.50 8.40
C MET A 95 -4.97 12.85 9.55
N TYR A 96 -3.72 12.47 9.44
CA TYR A 96 -2.72 12.62 10.50
C TYR A 96 -1.38 13.11 9.95
N LEU A 97 -0.59 13.75 10.80
CA LEU A 97 0.78 14.12 10.49
C LEU A 97 1.67 12.87 10.46
N SER A 98 2.57 12.83 9.49
CA SER A 98 3.61 11.81 9.34
C SER A 98 4.89 12.44 8.79
N THR A 99 5.85 11.60 8.39
CA THR A 99 7.16 12.03 7.91
C THR A 99 7.47 11.33 6.59
N ASP A 100 7.84 12.10 5.57
CA ASP A 100 8.23 11.58 4.26
C ASP A 100 9.60 10.86 4.29
N ALA A 101 10.02 10.33 3.14
CA ALA A 101 11.29 9.61 3.03
C ALA A 101 12.54 10.47 3.29
N LEU A 102 12.42 11.79 3.21
CA LEU A 102 13.49 12.78 3.43
C LEU A 102 13.46 13.39 4.84
N GLY A 103 12.46 13.04 5.66
CA GLY A 103 12.31 13.55 7.02
C GLY A 103 11.44 14.81 7.14
N ASN A 104 10.76 15.23 6.08
CA ASN A 104 9.87 16.39 6.12
C ASN A 104 8.47 16.01 6.62
N PRO A 105 7.76 16.95 7.27
CA PRO A 105 6.36 16.74 7.65
C PRO A 105 5.47 16.52 6.42
N MET A 106 4.55 15.56 6.52
CA MET A 106 3.52 15.30 5.53
C MET A 106 2.18 14.98 6.20
N ALA A 107 1.10 14.99 5.43
CA ALA A 107 -0.20 14.48 5.86
C ALA A 107 -0.50 13.15 5.18
N VAL A 108 -1.00 12.20 5.94
CA VAL A 108 -1.43 10.88 5.48
C VAL A 108 -2.86 10.63 5.92
N THR A 109 -3.63 9.92 5.10
CA THR A 109 -4.97 9.46 5.45
C THR A 109 -4.97 7.98 5.85
N GLY A 110 -6.06 7.54 6.48
CA GLY A 110 -6.24 6.15 6.88
C GLY A 110 -7.57 5.92 7.58
N THR A 111 -7.73 4.72 8.11
CA THR A 111 -8.95 4.33 8.86
C THR A 111 -8.58 3.71 10.19
N VAL A 112 -9.23 4.18 11.26
CA VAL A 112 -9.16 3.57 12.59
C VAL A 112 -10.44 2.80 12.84
N LEU A 113 -10.30 1.51 13.15
CA LEU A 113 -11.40 0.58 13.45
C LEU A 113 -11.25 0.10 14.90
N LEU A 114 -12.28 0.30 15.69
CA LEU A 114 -12.31 -0.12 17.08
C LEU A 114 -13.12 -1.41 17.24
N PRO A 115 -12.65 -2.41 17.99
CA PRO A 115 -13.37 -3.66 18.17
C PRO A 115 -14.65 -3.44 19.01
N GLN A 116 -15.68 -4.26 18.75
CA GLN A 116 -16.91 -4.23 19.49
C GLN A 116 -16.81 -5.03 20.79
N GLY A 117 -17.42 -4.54 21.87
CA GLY A 117 -17.63 -5.33 23.09
C GLY A 117 -16.39 -5.56 23.96
N VAL A 118 -15.31 -4.78 23.74
CA VAL A 118 -14.09 -4.84 24.55
C VAL A 118 -13.80 -3.50 25.20
N ASP A 119 -13.05 -3.55 26.31
CA ASP A 119 -12.50 -2.33 26.92
C ASP A 119 -11.36 -1.79 26.06
N LEU A 120 -11.59 -0.63 25.41
CA LEU A 120 -10.64 -0.01 24.52
C LEU A 120 -9.36 0.46 25.22
N ALA A 121 -9.41 0.77 26.52
CA ALA A 121 -8.23 1.16 27.28
C ALA A 121 -7.21 0.01 27.43
N SER A 122 -7.65 -1.22 27.27
CA SER A 122 -6.82 -2.43 27.34
C SER A 122 -6.61 -3.12 26.00
N ALA A 123 -7.31 -2.67 24.93
CA ALA A 123 -7.26 -3.30 23.61
C ALA A 123 -5.87 -3.16 22.97
N PRO A 124 -5.28 -4.26 22.48
CA PRO A 124 -4.08 -4.19 21.64
C PRO A 124 -4.37 -3.51 20.31
N ILE A 125 -3.34 -2.93 19.68
CA ILE A 125 -3.46 -2.22 18.42
C ILE A 125 -2.66 -2.94 17.33
N VAL A 126 -3.27 -3.16 16.19
CA VAL A 126 -2.59 -3.61 14.97
C VAL A 126 -2.42 -2.43 14.03
N GLY A 127 -1.17 -2.01 13.79
CA GLY A 127 -0.82 -1.14 12.67
C GLY A 127 -0.89 -1.97 11.40
N PHE A 128 -1.97 -1.79 10.65
CA PHE A 128 -2.24 -2.56 9.44
C PHE A 128 -1.68 -1.82 8.22
N ALA A 129 -0.72 -2.44 7.58
CA ALA A 129 -0.09 -2.00 6.36
C ALA A 129 -0.74 -2.72 5.18
N PRO A 130 -1.59 -2.06 4.37
CA PRO A 130 -2.27 -2.69 3.24
C PRO A 130 -1.30 -3.16 2.17
N GLY A 131 -1.66 -4.24 1.47
CA GLY A 131 -1.03 -4.61 0.22
C GLY A 131 -1.30 -3.57 -0.87
N THR A 132 -0.79 -3.80 -2.07
CA THR A 132 -0.92 -2.85 -3.18
C THR A 132 -2.39 -2.58 -3.51
N HIS A 133 -2.77 -1.29 -3.49
CA HIS A 133 -4.07 -0.81 -3.96
C HIS A 133 -3.95 -0.06 -5.29
N GLY A 134 -2.74 0.38 -5.66
CA GLY A 134 -2.43 1.16 -6.86
C GLY A 134 -2.29 2.65 -6.55
N PRO A 135 -1.66 3.45 -7.43
CA PRO A 135 -1.34 4.84 -7.14
C PRO A 135 -2.54 5.80 -7.26
N ALA A 136 -3.60 5.42 -7.97
CA ALA A 136 -4.72 6.32 -8.22
C ALA A 136 -5.48 6.66 -6.91
N TYR A 137 -5.91 7.90 -6.80
CA TYR A 137 -6.65 8.41 -5.62
C TYR A 137 -7.87 7.54 -5.25
N ARG A 138 -8.64 7.09 -6.26
CA ARG A 138 -9.81 6.24 -6.06
C ARG A 138 -9.50 4.90 -5.39
N CYS A 139 -8.21 4.51 -5.36
CA CYS A 139 -7.75 3.24 -4.80
C CYS A 139 -7.27 3.37 -3.34
N ALA A 140 -7.37 4.56 -2.73
CA ALA A 140 -6.99 4.75 -1.33
C ALA A 140 -7.63 3.67 -0.44
N PRO A 141 -6.87 2.97 0.39
CA PRO A 141 -7.39 1.93 1.29
C PRO A 141 -8.60 2.37 2.12
N SER A 142 -8.59 3.59 2.66
CA SER A 142 -9.72 4.15 3.42
C SER A 142 -10.97 4.35 2.56
N HIS A 143 -10.79 4.75 1.28
CA HIS A 143 -11.90 4.84 0.34
C HIS A 143 -12.45 3.44 0.00
N MET A 144 -11.56 2.46 -0.24
CA MET A 144 -11.95 1.09 -0.52
C MET A 144 -12.69 0.43 0.67
N LEU A 145 -12.30 0.74 1.91
CA LEU A 145 -13.04 0.32 3.11
C LEU A 145 -14.46 0.91 3.12
N ASP A 146 -14.61 2.19 2.78
CA ASP A 146 -15.90 2.88 2.79
C ASP A 146 -16.88 2.34 1.74
N ILE A 147 -16.38 1.91 0.58
CA ILE A 147 -17.23 1.34 -0.49
C ILE A 147 -17.34 -0.19 -0.44
N GLY A 148 -16.67 -0.86 0.51
CA GLY A 148 -16.68 -2.31 0.65
C GLY A 148 -15.83 -3.06 -0.38
N ALA A 149 -14.83 -2.41 -0.97
CA ALA A 149 -13.94 -2.97 -1.99
C ALA A 149 -12.51 -3.26 -1.48
N PHE A 150 -12.27 -3.14 -0.16
CA PHE A 150 -10.97 -3.44 0.45
C PHE A 150 -10.72 -4.95 0.48
N TYR A 151 -9.85 -5.45 -0.39
CA TYR A 151 -9.68 -6.88 -0.59
C TYR A 151 -9.09 -7.64 0.63
N GLU A 152 -8.37 -6.95 1.52
CA GLU A 152 -7.85 -7.54 2.77
C GLU A 152 -8.85 -7.45 3.94
N GLN A 153 -10.08 -7.04 3.70
CA GLN A 153 -11.12 -6.94 4.72
C GLN A 153 -11.32 -8.21 5.56
N PRO A 154 -11.24 -9.45 5.03
CA PRO A 154 -11.34 -10.65 5.87
C PRO A 154 -10.30 -10.65 7.01
N ALA A 155 -9.09 -10.20 6.74
CA ALA A 155 -8.05 -10.09 7.76
C ALA A 155 -8.39 -9.03 8.83
N VAL A 156 -8.95 -7.89 8.41
CA VAL A 156 -9.42 -6.84 9.32
C VAL A 156 -10.56 -7.36 10.21
N ASN A 157 -11.52 -8.08 9.65
CA ASN A 157 -12.61 -8.68 10.40
C ASN A 157 -12.11 -9.67 11.46
N ASP A 158 -11.14 -10.52 11.12
CA ASP A 158 -10.54 -11.49 12.04
C ASP A 158 -9.82 -10.78 13.20
N LEU A 159 -9.14 -9.66 12.95
CA LEU A 159 -8.47 -8.86 13.97
C LEU A 159 -9.46 -8.21 14.92
N LEU A 160 -10.53 -7.60 14.40
CA LEU A 160 -11.58 -7.00 15.20
C LEU A 160 -12.32 -8.05 16.05
N ALA A 161 -12.62 -9.23 15.48
CA ALA A 161 -13.22 -10.35 16.19
C ALA A 161 -12.32 -10.88 17.31
N ALA A 162 -10.99 -10.76 17.18
CA ALA A 162 -10.04 -11.09 18.23
C ALA A 162 -9.91 -10.00 19.30
N GLY A 163 -10.65 -8.89 19.19
CA GLY A 163 -10.65 -7.79 20.16
C GLY A 163 -9.52 -6.77 19.94
N TYR A 164 -8.90 -6.73 18.76
CA TYR A 164 -7.81 -5.80 18.46
C TYR A 164 -8.33 -4.58 17.73
N ALA A 165 -7.87 -3.39 18.12
CA ALA A 165 -8.05 -2.19 17.33
C ALA A 165 -7.14 -2.24 16.08
N VAL A 166 -7.63 -1.73 14.94
CA VAL A 166 -6.90 -1.76 13.68
C VAL A 166 -6.72 -0.35 13.16
N ALA A 167 -5.46 0.07 12.99
CA ALA A 167 -5.10 1.34 12.37
C ALA A 167 -4.57 1.05 10.95
N VAL A 168 -5.41 1.27 9.94
CA VAL A 168 -5.08 1.07 8.52
C VAL A 168 -4.57 2.38 7.96
N THR A 169 -3.35 2.40 7.41
CA THR A 169 -2.82 3.58 6.70
C THR A 169 -3.20 3.55 5.23
N ASP A 170 -3.35 4.71 4.60
CA ASP A 170 -3.41 4.80 3.14
C ASP A 170 -2.01 4.94 2.51
N TYR A 171 -0.96 5.12 3.31
CA TYR A 171 0.35 5.59 2.90
C TYR A 171 0.33 7.04 2.38
N GLU A 172 1.48 7.51 1.89
CA GLU A 172 1.63 8.87 1.38
C GLU A 172 0.95 9.04 0.02
N GLY A 173 0.32 10.21 -0.19
CA GLY A 173 0.02 10.75 -1.49
C GLY A 173 -1.35 10.41 -2.08
N TYR A 174 -2.22 9.69 -1.38
CA TYR A 174 -3.61 9.48 -1.81
C TYR A 174 -4.44 10.75 -1.62
N ARG A 175 -4.53 11.53 -2.68
CA ARG A 175 -5.28 12.80 -2.77
C ARG A 175 -5.74 13.01 -4.20
N PRO A 176 -6.67 13.95 -4.50
CA PRO A 176 -7.20 14.19 -5.85
C PRO A 176 -6.14 14.38 -6.94
N THR A 177 -5.01 15.02 -6.59
CA THR A 177 -3.78 14.98 -7.42
C THR A 177 -2.83 13.97 -6.78
N PRO A 178 -2.79 12.71 -7.26
CA PRO A 178 -2.01 11.66 -6.61
C PRO A 178 -0.51 11.96 -6.60
N SER A 179 0.14 11.55 -5.53
CA SER A 179 1.61 11.66 -5.37
C SER A 179 2.10 10.52 -4.50
N THR A 180 1.67 9.28 -4.83
CA THR A 180 1.94 8.11 -4.00
C THR A 180 3.40 7.69 -4.09
N THR A 181 3.98 7.33 -2.94
CA THR A 181 5.37 6.88 -2.81
C THR A 181 5.44 5.35 -2.71
N TYR A 182 4.84 4.67 -3.68
CA TYR A 182 4.77 3.21 -3.72
C TYR A 182 6.16 2.57 -3.66
N ALA A 183 6.31 1.54 -2.81
CA ALA A 183 7.56 0.81 -2.55
C ALA A 183 8.70 1.66 -1.94
N VAL A 184 8.40 2.81 -1.37
CA VAL A 184 9.35 3.63 -0.62
C VAL A 184 9.24 3.31 0.87
N GLY A 185 10.02 2.34 1.32
CA GLY A 185 9.88 1.78 2.66
C GLY A 185 10.04 2.77 3.81
N ARG A 186 10.83 3.82 3.64
CA ARG A 186 11.00 4.88 4.66
C ARG A 186 9.70 5.64 4.90
N SER A 187 9.02 6.08 3.83
CA SER A 187 7.74 6.77 3.91
C SER A 187 6.63 5.83 4.37
N GLU A 188 6.56 4.62 3.78
CA GLU A 188 5.53 3.63 4.14
C GLU A 188 5.63 3.19 5.61
N GLY A 189 6.86 2.96 6.11
CA GLY A 189 7.09 2.59 7.51
C GLY A 189 6.67 3.68 8.49
N ALA A 190 6.99 4.95 8.21
CA ALA A 190 6.55 6.09 9.01
C ALA A 190 5.02 6.19 9.03
N ALA A 191 4.37 6.07 7.87
CA ALA A 191 2.91 6.13 7.75
C ALA A 191 2.21 5.04 8.59
N VAL A 192 2.75 3.80 8.64
CA VAL A 192 2.22 2.71 9.48
C VAL A 192 2.36 3.02 10.97
N ILE A 193 3.51 3.52 11.40
CA ILE A 193 3.77 3.90 12.79
C ILE A 193 2.80 5.01 13.21
N ASP A 194 2.66 6.04 12.38
CA ASP A 194 1.88 7.22 12.69
C ASP A 194 0.37 6.97 12.61
N ALA A 195 -0.08 5.99 11.83
CA ALA A 195 -1.46 5.50 11.90
C ALA A 195 -1.80 4.94 13.29
N VAL A 196 -0.87 4.20 13.93
CA VAL A 196 -1.04 3.72 15.31
C VAL A 196 -1.08 4.87 16.30
N ARG A 197 -0.17 5.84 16.17
CA ARG A 197 -0.17 7.06 16.99
C ARG A 197 -1.49 7.84 16.83
N ALA A 198 -1.97 7.97 15.59
CA ALA A 198 -3.25 8.62 15.30
C ALA A 198 -4.42 7.88 15.93
N ALA A 199 -4.42 6.55 15.92
CA ALA A 199 -5.44 5.75 16.59
C ALA A 199 -5.44 5.99 18.11
N GLN A 200 -4.26 6.04 18.74
CA GLN A 200 -4.12 6.34 20.18
C GLN A 200 -4.54 7.77 20.55
N ARG A 201 -4.41 8.72 19.61
CA ARG A 201 -4.71 10.15 19.79
C ARG A 201 -6.05 10.56 19.19
N LEU A 202 -6.82 9.61 18.66
CA LEU A 202 -8.15 9.88 18.08
C LEU A 202 -9.08 10.42 19.15
N PRO A 203 -9.65 11.62 18.98
CA PRO A 203 -10.60 12.18 19.94
C PRO A 203 -11.79 11.23 20.13
N GLY A 204 -12.03 10.82 21.39
CA GLY A 204 -13.09 9.86 21.72
C GLY A 204 -12.75 8.39 21.36
N GLY A 205 -11.57 8.08 20.88
CA GLY A 205 -11.16 6.72 20.48
C GLY A 205 -10.90 5.78 21.66
N GLY A 206 -10.50 6.30 22.83
CA GLY A 206 -10.35 5.51 24.06
C GLY A 206 -9.18 4.53 24.12
N LEU A 207 -8.34 4.44 23.07
CA LEU A 207 -7.18 3.54 23.07
C LEU A 207 -6.05 4.06 23.95
N SER A 208 -5.41 3.14 24.68
CA SER A 208 -4.29 3.49 25.56
C SER A 208 -3.03 3.84 24.79
N PRO A 209 -2.27 4.90 25.16
CA PRO A 209 -0.94 5.14 24.62
C PRO A 209 0.06 4.04 25.01
N ALA A 210 -0.21 3.24 26.05
CA ALA A 210 0.61 2.10 26.48
C ALA A 210 0.15 0.76 25.87
N ALA A 211 -0.81 0.77 24.94
CA ALA A 211 -1.31 -0.45 24.29
C ALA A 211 -0.17 -1.20 23.61
N LYS A 212 -0.21 -2.54 23.69
CA LYS A 212 0.70 -3.38 22.90
C LYS A 212 0.40 -3.24 21.42
N VAL A 213 1.45 -3.15 20.60
CA VAL A 213 1.35 -2.91 19.17
C VAL A 213 1.99 -4.06 18.40
N VAL A 214 1.36 -4.48 17.31
CA VAL A 214 1.96 -5.30 16.25
C VAL A 214 1.79 -4.58 14.92
N PHE A 215 2.86 -4.51 14.12
CA PHE A 215 2.73 -4.11 12.72
C PHE A 215 2.51 -5.34 11.86
N ARG A 216 1.53 -5.26 10.95
CA ARG A 216 1.17 -6.38 10.09
C ARG A 216 0.87 -5.91 8.68
N GLY A 217 1.33 -6.68 7.69
CA GLY A 217 0.95 -6.48 6.29
C GLY A 217 1.29 -7.65 5.38
N TYR A 218 0.82 -7.57 4.15
CA TYR A 218 1.08 -8.53 3.08
C TYR A 218 1.55 -7.81 1.82
N SER A 219 2.45 -8.40 1.03
CA SER A 219 3.01 -7.81 -0.20
C SER A 219 3.68 -6.46 0.07
N GLN A 220 3.28 -5.36 -0.58
CA GLN A 220 3.69 -4.00 -0.21
C GLN A 220 3.58 -3.79 1.29
N GLY A 221 2.43 -4.14 1.87
CA GLY A 221 2.19 -4.02 3.31
C GLY A 221 3.14 -4.85 4.16
N GLY A 222 3.54 -6.03 3.69
CA GLY A 222 4.56 -6.84 4.37
C GLY A 222 5.90 -6.13 4.42
N GLY A 223 6.28 -5.46 3.33
CA GLY A 223 7.46 -4.58 3.28
C GLY A 223 7.34 -3.40 4.23
N ALA A 224 6.22 -2.68 4.17
CA ALA A 224 5.94 -1.52 5.00
C ALA A 224 5.92 -1.86 6.51
N ALA A 225 5.32 -2.99 6.91
CA ALA A 225 5.31 -3.46 8.29
C ALA A 225 6.72 -3.75 8.82
N LEU A 226 7.57 -4.38 8.01
CA LEU A 226 8.98 -4.62 8.38
C LEU A 226 9.78 -3.31 8.45
N TRP A 227 9.52 -2.35 7.56
CA TRP A 227 10.11 -1.02 7.64
C TRP A 227 9.67 -0.27 8.90
N ALA A 228 8.39 -0.32 9.25
CA ALA A 228 7.87 0.24 10.50
C ALA A 228 8.58 -0.38 11.71
N GLY A 229 8.70 -1.72 11.75
CA GLY A 229 9.41 -2.41 12.82
C GLY A 229 10.88 -2.04 12.93
N ARG A 230 11.59 -1.89 11.79
CA ARG A 230 12.99 -1.46 11.73
C ARG A 230 13.16 -0.02 12.23
N SER A 231 12.26 0.87 11.87
CA SER A 231 12.35 2.30 12.16
C SER A 231 11.88 2.65 13.58
N GLN A 232 11.02 1.82 14.18
CA GLN A 232 10.33 2.09 15.44
C GLN A 232 11.26 2.49 16.59
N PRO A 233 12.43 1.86 16.85
CA PRO A 233 13.25 2.23 17.99
C PRO A 233 13.76 3.68 17.97
N ALA A 234 14.03 4.20 16.79
CA ALA A 234 14.52 5.57 16.62
C ALA A 234 13.37 6.57 16.39
N TYR A 235 12.32 6.14 15.68
CA TYR A 235 11.24 7.02 15.23
C TYR A 235 10.07 7.10 16.22
N ALA A 236 9.76 6.01 16.93
CA ALA A 236 8.62 5.89 17.83
C ALA A 236 8.95 5.04 19.07
N PRO A 237 9.99 5.39 19.87
CA PRO A 237 10.44 4.59 21.01
C PRO A 237 9.35 4.44 22.10
N GLU A 238 8.36 5.31 22.12
CA GLU A 238 7.23 5.26 23.06
C GLU A 238 6.22 4.15 22.74
N LEU A 239 6.17 3.63 21.52
CA LEU A 239 5.24 2.55 21.15
C LEU A 239 5.71 1.21 21.72
N ARG A 240 4.83 0.53 22.44
CA ARG A 240 5.08 -0.83 22.96
C ARG A 240 4.92 -1.87 21.85
N LEU A 241 5.88 -1.89 20.89
CA LEU A 241 5.91 -2.87 19.82
C LEU A 241 6.28 -4.24 20.40
N VAL A 242 5.49 -5.29 20.11
CA VAL A 242 5.70 -6.66 20.58
C VAL A 242 5.92 -7.67 19.47
N GLY A 243 5.78 -7.28 18.20
CA GLY A 243 6.04 -8.15 17.05
C GLY A 243 5.76 -7.48 15.72
N VAL A 244 6.28 -8.08 14.65
CA VAL A 244 6.01 -7.68 13.26
C VAL A 244 5.64 -8.89 12.43
N VAL A 245 4.62 -8.73 11.57
CA VAL A 245 4.16 -9.76 10.61
C VAL A 245 4.32 -9.25 9.19
N GLY A 246 5.12 -9.93 8.39
CA GLY A 246 5.32 -9.64 6.97
C GLY A 246 5.08 -10.86 6.10
N GLY A 247 4.01 -10.85 5.31
CA GLY A 247 3.72 -11.88 4.31
C GLY A 247 4.04 -11.42 2.89
N GLY A 248 4.46 -12.32 1.98
CA GLY A 248 4.66 -12.02 0.56
C GLY A 248 5.63 -10.86 0.28
N VAL A 249 6.65 -10.67 1.10
CA VAL A 249 7.47 -9.45 1.17
C VAL A 249 8.33 -9.23 -0.07
N PRO A 250 8.18 -8.09 -0.81
CA PRO A 250 9.11 -7.67 -1.85
C PRO A 250 10.35 -7.01 -1.21
N ALA A 251 11.45 -7.75 -1.08
CA ALA A 251 12.58 -7.33 -0.23
C ALA A 251 13.55 -6.30 -0.85
N GLY A 252 13.30 -5.80 -2.07
CA GLY A 252 14.12 -4.76 -2.71
C GLY A 252 13.91 -4.65 -4.21
N LEU A 253 13.69 -3.43 -4.69
CA LEU A 253 13.31 -3.15 -6.08
C LEU A 253 14.39 -3.57 -7.07
N THR A 254 15.66 -3.22 -6.85
CA THR A 254 16.78 -3.53 -7.76
C THR A 254 16.91 -5.04 -8.04
N ALA A 255 16.58 -5.86 -7.03
CA ALA A 255 16.64 -7.30 -7.14
C ALA A 255 15.39 -7.91 -7.82
N LEU A 256 14.26 -7.21 -7.81
CA LEU A 256 12.99 -7.67 -8.38
C LEU A 256 12.79 -7.17 -9.81
N ALA A 257 13.21 -5.95 -10.12
CA ALA A 257 12.95 -5.26 -11.38
C ALA A 257 13.25 -6.09 -12.64
N PRO A 258 14.38 -6.84 -12.74
CA PRO A 258 14.64 -7.66 -13.94
C PRO A 258 13.61 -8.75 -14.18
N GLY A 259 12.96 -9.27 -13.15
CA GLY A 259 11.89 -10.27 -13.26
C GLY A 259 10.50 -9.66 -13.43
N MET A 260 10.35 -8.35 -13.20
CA MET A 260 9.09 -7.62 -13.34
C MET A 260 8.95 -7.02 -14.76
N ASP A 261 10.05 -6.59 -15.37
CA ASP A 261 10.04 -5.94 -16.67
C ASP A 261 9.59 -6.90 -17.80
N GLY A 262 8.57 -6.53 -18.53
CA GLY A 262 7.95 -7.38 -19.55
C GLY A 262 7.16 -8.58 -19.02
N ALA A 263 6.98 -8.69 -17.70
CA ALA A 263 6.25 -9.76 -17.03
C ALA A 263 4.90 -9.28 -16.44
N LYS A 264 4.18 -10.16 -15.75
CA LYS A 264 2.90 -9.85 -15.08
C LYS A 264 3.00 -8.66 -14.12
N ALA A 265 4.15 -8.47 -13.49
CA ALA A 265 4.40 -7.43 -12.49
C ALA A 265 4.91 -6.10 -13.07
N SER A 266 4.93 -5.91 -14.39
CA SER A 266 5.49 -4.69 -15.00
C SER A 266 4.78 -3.41 -14.58
N GLY A 267 3.45 -3.42 -14.37
CA GLY A 267 2.73 -2.27 -13.80
C GLY A 267 3.17 -1.91 -12.38
N LEU A 268 3.53 -2.92 -11.56
CA LEU A 268 4.10 -2.68 -10.23
C LEU A 268 5.51 -2.08 -10.31
N LEU A 269 6.32 -2.50 -11.29
CA LEU A 269 7.62 -1.88 -11.55
C LEU A 269 7.45 -0.39 -11.91
N PHE A 270 6.55 -0.07 -12.84
CA PHE A 270 6.29 1.31 -13.24
C PHE A 270 5.81 2.17 -12.06
N SER A 271 4.88 1.64 -11.26
CA SER A 271 4.45 2.31 -10.02
C SER A 271 5.59 2.51 -9.03
N SER A 272 6.55 1.57 -8.94
CA SER A 272 7.71 1.73 -8.06
C SER A 272 8.66 2.83 -8.54
N LEU A 273 8.81 3.00 -9.87
CA LEU A 273 9.59 4.12 -10.43
C LEU A 273 8.90 5.46 -10.15
N ILE A 274 7.58 5.53 -10.32
CA ILE A 274 6.79 6.71 -9.95
C ILE A 274 6.98 7.02 -8.45
N GLY A 275 6.84 6.01 -7.60
CA GLY A 275 6.95 6.17 -6.15
C GLY A 275 8.32 6.67 -5.70
N LEU A 276 9.41 6.16 -6.29
CA LEU A 276 10.75 6.65 -6.02
C LEU A 276 10.93 8.10 -6.48
N ASP A 277 10.46 8.46 -7.67
CA ASP A 277 10.54 9.83 -8.19
C ASP A 277 9.77 10.83 -7.31
N ARG A 278 8.59 10.42 -6.82
CA ARG A 278 7.78 11.24 -5.90
C ARG A 278 8.44 11.45 -4.55
N ALA A 279 9.09 10.41 -4.01
CA ALA A 279 9.80 10.48 -2.75
C ALA A 279 11.15 11.22 -2.86
N TYR A 280 11.78 11.16 -4.02
CA TYR A 280 13.12 11.69 -4.27
C TYR A 280 13.15 12.51 -5.58
N PRO A 281 12.72 13.78 -5.55
CA PRO A 281 12.60 14.61 -6.76
C PRO A 281 13.91 14.81 -7.54
N ASP A 282 15.07 14.54 -6.91
CA ASP A 282 16.39 14.54 -7.57
C ASP A 282 16.55 13.43 -8.62
N LEU A 283 15.69 12.40 -8.62
CA LEU A 283 15.71 11.30 -9.58
C LEU A 283 15.21 11.68 -10.97
N ARG A 284 14.30 12.67 -11.06
CA ARG A 284 13.85 13.29 -12.31
C ARG A 284 13.41 12.25 -13.36
N LEU A 285 12.47 11.39 -12.99
CA LEU A 285 11.94 10.33 -13.86
C LEU A 285 11.55 10.84 -15.25
N ARG A 286 11.00 12.05 -15.34
CA ARG A 286 10.57 12.65 -16.61
C ARG A 286 11.70 12.71 -17.66
N ASP A 287 12.96 12.88 -17.25
CA ASP A 287 14.11 12.96 -18.16
C ASP A 287 14.43 11.62 -18.85
N TYR A 288 13.92 10.53 -18.30
CA TYR A 288 14.07 9.18 -18.83
C TYR A 288 12.89 8.77 -19.73
N LEU A 289 11.76 9.48 -19.68
CA LEU A 289 10.55 9.06 -20.39
C LEU A 289 10.52 9.59 -21.83
N THR A 290 10.06 8.74 -22.75
CA THR A 290 9.55 9.20 -24.05
C THR A 290 8.23 9.94 -23.86
N ASP A 291 7.69 10.59 -24.92
CA ASP A 291 6.35 11.22 -24.81
C ASP A 291 5.26 10.19 -24.54
N ALA A 292 5.35 9.02 -25.18
CA ALA A 292 4.46 7.89 -24.90
C ALA A 292 4.62 7.39 -23.44
N GLY A 293 5.85 7.37 -22.94
CA GLY A 293 6.15 7.03 -21.55
C GLY A 293 5.55 8.02 -20.57
N ALA A 294 5.68 9.32 -20.84
CA ALA A 294 5.09 10.34 -19.99
C ALA A 294 3.55 10.21 -19.90
N ALA A 295 2.88 9.97 -21.02
CA ALA A 295 1.45 9.72 -21.06
C ALA A 295 1.07 8.44 -20.27
N ALA A 296 1.80 7.34 -20.49
CA ALA A 296 1.56 6.06 -19.83
C ALA A 296 1.73 6.16 -18.31
N PHE A 297 2.79 6.80 -17.82
CA PHE A 297 3.03 6.95 -16.39
C PHE A 297 2.02 7.89 -15.72
N ALA A 298 1.58 8.94 -16.43
CA ALA A 298 0.48 9.79 -15.99
C ALA A 298 -0.85 9.02 -15.89
N ASP A 299 -1.14 8.13 -16.84
CA ASP A 299 -2.33 7.27 -16.80
C ASP A 299 -2.28 6.28 -15.62
N ILE A 300 -1.10 5.72 -15.32
CA ILE A 300 -0.91 4.86 -14.13
C ILE A 300 -1.24 5.63 -12.86
N GLU A 301 -0.66 6.81 -12.67
CA GLU A 301 -0.90 7.63 -11.48
C GLU A 301 -2.38 8.00 -11.32
N ARG A 302 -3.01 8.40 -12.41
CA ARG A 302 -4.39 8.90 -12.39
C ARG A 302 -5.41 7.79 -12.18
N ASP A 303 -5.23 6.62 -12.84
CA ASP A 303 -6.32 5.66 -13.03
C ASP A 303 -6.02 4.24 -12.54
N ALA A 304 -4.75 3.86 -12.28
CA ALA A 304 -4.45 2.47 -12.01
C ALA A 304 -4.66 2.09 -10.54
N CYS A 305 -5.60 1.17 -10.29
CA CYS A 305 -5.64 0.34 -9.10
C CYS A 305 -4.86 -0.97 -9.35
N THR A 306 -4.79 -1.84 -8.36
CA THR A 306 -4.06 -3.11 -8.44
C THR A 306 -4.45 -3.96 -9.65
N LEU A 307 -5.75 -4.00 -9.98
CA LEU A 307 -6.22 -4.79 -11.11
C LEU A 307 -5.65 -4.26 -12.44
N GLU A 308 -5.70 -2.95 -12.66
CA GLU A 308 -5.15 -2.34 -13.88
C GLU A 308 -3.63 -2.53 -13.97
N LEU A 309 -2.90 -2.42 -12.83
CA LEU A 309 -1.47 -2.69 -12.80
C LEU A 309 -1.11 -4.11 -13.24
N LEU A 310 -1.95 -5.10 -12.88
CA LEU A 310 -1.71 -6.52 -13.13
C LEU A 310 -2.38 -7.05 -14.41
N THR A 311 -3.17 -6.23 -15.11
CA THR A 311 -3.85 -6.59 -16.35
C THR A 311 -3.45 -5.67 -17.50
N THR A 312 -3.85 -4.39 -17.45
CA THR A 312 -3.59 -3.41 -18.50
C THR A 312 -2.09 -3.16 -18.71
N TRP A 313 -1.35 -3.11 -17.59
CA TRP A 313 0.09 -2.86 -17.57
C TRP A 313 0.94 -4.14 -17.51
N SER A 314 0.32 -5.32 -17.53
CA SER A 314 1.00 -6.61 -17.59
C SER A 314 1.74 -6.81 -18.92
N GLY A 315 2.92 -7.37 -18.86
CA GLY A 315 3.74 -7.69 -20.06
C GLY A 315 4.36 -6.49 -20.76
N LYS A 316 4.21 -5.27 -20.22
CA LYS A 316 4.79 -4.07 -20.79
C LYS A 316 6.28 -3.98 -20.46
N LYS A 317 7.11 -3.58 -21.43
CA LYS A 317 8.54 -3.41 -21.23
C LYS A 317 8.88 -1.96 -20.95
N LEU A 318 9.73 -1.72 -19.96
CA LEU A 318 10.18 -0.37 -19.62
C LEU A 318 10.83 0.34 -20.81
N ALA A 319 11.57 -0.39 -21.64
CA ALA A 319 12.22 0.15 -22.84
C ALA A 319 11.24 0.71 -23.89
N ASP A 320 9.96 0.34 -23.86
CA ASP A 320 8.95 0.89 -24.76
C ASP A 320 8.52 2.32 -24.36
N TYR A 321 8.81 2.71 -23.12
CA TYR A 321 8.35 3.95 -22.48
C TYR A 321 9.50 4.88 -22.07
N THR A 322 10.74 4.40 -22.16
CA THR A 322 11.92 5.14 -21.67
C THR A 322 12.99 5.26 -22.77
N THR A 323 13.74 6.36 -22.72
CA THR A 323 14.94 6.58 -23.55
C THR A 323 16.17 5.84 -22.99
N ALA A 324 16.15 5.58 -21.67
CA ALA A 324 17.15 4.81 -20.95
C ALA A 324 16.52 4.21 -19.70
N ASP A 325 17.05 3.09 -19.23
CA ASP A 325 16.59 2.45 -17.98
C ASP A 325 17.05 3.28 -16.76
N PRO A 326 16.11 3.88 -15.99
CA PRO A 326 16.45 4.66 -14.79
C PRO A 326 17.25 3.84 -13.77
N LEU A 327 16.90 2.56 -13.57
CA LEU A 327 17.55 1.69 -12.57
C LEU A 327 19.01 1.35 -12.89
N ARG A 328 19.52 1.73 -14.08
CA ARG A 328 20.96 1.68 -14.39
C ARG A 328 21.72 2.93 -13.95
N SER A 329 21.03 4.00 -13.61
CA SER A 329 21.64 5.22 -13.08
C SER A 329 22.09 5.02 -11.62
N PRO A 330 23.30 5.50 -11.24
CA PRO A 330 23.79 5.40 -9.86
C PRO A 330 22.87 6.06 -8.83
N SER A 331 22.22 7.20 -9.16
CA SER A 331 21.29 7.89 -8.27
C SER A 331 20.05 7.04 -7.98
N TRP A 332 19.46 6.44 -8.99
CA TRP A 332 18.33 5.55 -8.86
C TRP A 332 18.67 4.29 -8.05
N GLN A 333 19.83 3.69 -8.33
CA GLN A 333 20.29 2.53 -7.58
C GLN A 333 20.49 2.86 -6.11
N ALA A 334 21.08 4.02 -5.79
CA ALA A 334 21.29 4.47 -4.42
C ALA A 334 19.94 4.63 -3.67
N ARG A 335 18.94 5.30 -4.28
CA ARG A 335 17.63 5.48 -3.68
C ARG A 335 16.86 4.17 -3.52
N ALA A 336 16.94 3.28 -4.52
CA ALA A 336 16.33 1.96 -4.42
C ALA A 336 16.99 1.10 -3.30
N GLU A 337 18.32 1.20 -3.14
CA GLU A 337 19.05 0.50 -2.07
C GLU A 337 18.75 1.08 -0.69
N GLU A 338 18.58 2.39 -0.54
CA GLU A 338 18.13 3.04 0.70
C GLU A 338 16.77 2.47 1.19
N ASN A 339 15.94 1.99 0.27
CA ASN A 339 14.63 1.42 0.54
C ASN A 339 14.60 -0.11 0.52
N ARG A 340 15.75 -0.78 0.48
CA ARG A 340 15.86 -2.23 0.58
C ARG A 340 15.69 -2.71 2.02
N LEU A 341 14.91 -3.77 2.20
CA LEU A 341 14.83 -4.50 3.47
C LEU A 341 16.07 -5.37 3.70
N GLY A 342 16.36 -5.63 4.96
CA GLY A 342 17.60 -6.26 5.40
C GLY A 342 18.66 -5.22 5.79
N GLY A 343 19.87 -5.68 6.12
CA GLY A 343 20.97 -4.81 6.50
C GLY A 343 20.88 -4.23 7.92
N ALA A 344 19.75 -4.37 8.61
CA ALA A 344 19.56 -3.94 10.01
C ALA A 344 18.67 -4.91 10.79
N PRO A 345 18.86 -5.02 12.11
CA PRO A 345 17.99 -5.84 12.96
C PRO A 345 16.62 -5.17 13.15
N LEU A 346 15.62 -5.96 13.56
CA LEU A 346 14.38 -5.49 14.16
C LEU A 346 14.42 -5.73 15.68
N PRO A 347 13.79 -4.84 16.48
CA PRO A 347 13.88 -4.92 17.95
C PRO A 347 12.99 -6.00 18.58
N VAL A 348 12.12 -6.61 17.76
CA VAL A 348 11.07 -7.55 18.20
C VAL A 348 11.04 -8.78 17.30
N PRO A 349 10.39 -9.88 17.76
CA PRO A 349 10.19 -11.06 16.93
C PRO A 349 9.43 -10.77 15.65
N VAL A 350 9.73 -11.54 14.62
CA VAL A 350 9.13 -11.43 13.28
C VAL A 350 8.45 -12.74 12.90
N TYR A 351 7.22 -12.67 12.41
CA TYR A 351 6.60 -13.72 11.63
C TYR A 351 6.67 -13.37 10.15
N GLN A 352 7.45 -14.11 9.41
CA GLN A 352 7.58 -13.96 7.97
C GLN A 352 6.99 -15.18 7.27
N TYR A 353 6.09 -14.97 6.30
CA TYR A 353 5.50 -16.07 5.54
C TYR A 353 5.43 -15.75 4.06
N HIS A 354 5.52 -16.80 3.21
CA HIS A 354 5.63 -16.61 1.77
C HIS A 354 5.02 -17.78 1.01
N ALA A 355 4.55 -17.50 -0.23
CA ALA A 355 4.09 -18.53 -1.14
C ALA A 355 5.27 -19.14 -1.91
N GLU A 356 5.30 -20.47 -2.03
CA GLU A 356 6.34 -21.18 -2.80
C GLU A 356 6.28 -20.83 -4.29
N GLN A 357 5.07 -20.56 -4.81
CA GLN A 357 4.80 -20.27 -6.22
C GLN A 357 4.47 -18.78 -6.43
N ASP A 358 5.15 -17.92 -5.68
CA ASP A 358 4.97 -16.45 -5.78
C ASP A 358 5.61 -15.92 -7.08
N ASP A 359 4.77 -15.47 -8.01
CA ASP A 359 5.16 -14.94 -9.32
C ASP A 359 5.37 -13.41 -9.32
N LEU A 360 5.07 -12.72 -8.20
CA LEU A 360 5.28 -11.27 -8.04
C LEU A 360 6.50 -10.96 -7.17
N ALA A 361 6.69 -11.73 -6.09
CA ALA A 361 7.82 -11.59 -5.18
C ALA A 361 8.49 -12.96 -4.98
N PRO A 362 9.48 -13.34 -5.79
CA PRO A 362 10.04 -14.70 -5.76
C PRO A 362 10.50 -15.15 -4.37
N VAL A 363 10.10 -16.34 -3.96
CA VAL A 363 10.35 -16.92 -2.61
C VAL A 363 11.84 -16.92 -2.21
N ALA A 364 12.76 -16.99 -3.18
CA ALA A 364 14.19 -16.89 -2.93
C ALA A 364 14.59 -15.58 -2.24
N ARG A 365 13.87 -14.48 -2.52
CA ARG A 365 14.09 -13.16 -1.87
C ARG A 365 13.61 -13.17 -0.42
N ALA A 366 12.49 -13.83 -0.14
CA ALA A 366 12.00 -14.00 1.22
C ALA A 366 12.95 -14.84 2.08
N ARG A 367 13.51 -15.93 1.50
CA ARG A 367 14.53 -16.76 2.15
C ARG A 367 15.79 -15.96 2.46
N ALA A 368 16.26 -15.14 1.52
CA ALA A 368 17.42 -14.28 1.73
C ALA A 368 17.18 -13.23 2.83
N LEU A 369 15.99 -12.60 2.88
CA LEU A 369 15.62 -11.67 3.94
C LEU A 369 15.56 -12.36 5.30
N ARG A 370 14.95 -13.57 5.39
CA ARG A 370 14.97 -14.38 6.61
C ARG A 370 16.41 -14.63 7.09
N ALA A 371 17.27 -15.07 6.19
CA ALA A 371 18.66 -15.38 6.54
C ALA A 371 19.40 -14.15 7.08
N ASP A 372 19.21 -12.98 6.46
CA ASP A 372 19.80 -11.73 6.93
C ASP A 372 19.29 -11.33 8.32
N LEU A 373 17.97 -11.38 8.55
CA LEU A 373 17.38 -11.09 9.85
C LEU A 373 17.87 -12.05 10.94
N CYS A 374 17.91 -13.34 10.64
CA CYS A 374 18.43 -14.35 11.55
C CYS A 374 19.89 -14.13 11.91
N ALA A 375 20.74 -13.80 10.92
CA ALA A 375 22.16 -13.50 11.14
C ALA A 375 22.39 -12.27 12.03
N ARG A 376 21.38 -11.40 12.14
CA ARG A 376 21.37 -10.21 13.01
C ARG A 376 20.71 -10.44 14.36
N GLY A 377 20.42 -11.69 14.71
CA GLY A 377 19.85 -12.07 16.01
C GLY A 377 18.35 -11.84 16.14
N VAL A 378 17.65 -11.52 15.07
CA VAL A 378 16.17 -11.39 15.11
C VAL A 378 15.54 -12.77 15.25
N ALA A 379 14.63 -12.94 16.19
CA ALA A 379 13.83 -14.15 16.34
C ALA A 379 12.79 -14.23 15.21
N VAL A 380 13.12 -14.89 14.11
CA VAL A 380 12.21 -15.06 12.97
C VAL A 380 11.53 -16.40 13.01
N ARG A 381 10.20 -16.41 12.99
CA ARG A 381 9.40 -17.58 12.62
C ARG A 381 9.05 -17.46 11.14
N TYR A 382 9.65 -18.31 10.31
CA TYR A 382 9.43 -18.32 8.86
C TYR A 382 8.58 -19.51 8.44
N ARG A 383 7.63 -19.27 7.52
CA ARG A 383 6.80 -20.35 6.95
C ARG A 383 6.58 -20.15 5.46
N GLU A 384 6.74 -21.22 4.70
CA GLU A 384 6.35 -21.31 3.29
C GLU A 384 5.06 -22.08 3.14
N TYR A 385 4.28 -21.69 2.13
CA TYR A 385 3.00 -22.33 1.80
C TYR A 385 2.98 -22.73 0.34
N ARG A 386 2.46 -23.92 0.07
CA ARG A 386 2.15 -24.34 -1.31
C ARG A 386 0.98 -23.54 -1.85
N SER A 387 1.26 -22.34 -2.30
CA SER A 387 0.29 -21.34 -2.70
C SER A 387 0.94 -20.36 -3.68
N ASP A 388 0.12 -19.56 -4.34
CA ASP A 388 0.51 -18.36 -5.10
C ASP A 388 0.37 -17.11 -4.25
N HIS A 389 0.83 -15.96 -4.81
CA HIS A 389 0.83 -14.67 -4.12
C HIS A 389 -0.58 -14.24 -3.66
N PHE A 390 -1.59 -14.39 -4.53
CA PHE A 390 -2.94 -13.89 -4.25
C PHE A 390 -3.73 -14.78 -3.30
N THR A 391 -3.61 -16.09 -3.44
CA THR A 391 -4.27 -17.04 -2.55
C THR A 391 -3.75 -16.91 -1.13
N LEU A 392 -2.44 -16.69 -0.97
CA LEU A 392 -1.82 -16.63 0.36
C LEU A 392 -2.24 -15.38 1.16
N VAL A 393 -2.66 -14.28 0.51
CA VAL A 393 -3.17 -13.10 1.22
C VAL A 393 -4.33 -13.44 2.15
N TYR A 394 -5.11 -14.45 1.79
CA TYR A 394 -6.26 -14.93 2.57
C TYR A 394 -5.89 -16.12 3.46
N THR A 395 -5.25 -17.13 2.89
CA THR A 395 -5.01 -18.41 3.58
C THR A 395 -3.94 -18.31 4.68
N GLY A 396 -3.05 -17.32 4.59
CA GLY A 396 -2.04 -17.03 5.61
C GLY A 396 -2.57 -16.32 6.86
N ASN A 397 -3.78 -15.75 6.80
CA ASN A 397 -4.33 -14.90 7.88
C ASN A 397 -4.48 -15.61 9.20
N ARG A 398 -4.96 -16.87 9.20
CA ARG A 398 -5.16 -17.66 10.43
C ARG A 398 -3.89 -17.83 11.24
N ASP A 399 -2.80 -18.19 10.58
CA ASP A 399 -1.53 -18.43 11.27
C ASP A 399 -0.87 -17.11 11.71
N ALA A 400 -1.04 -16.05 10.90
CA ALA A 400 -0.61 -14.70 11.26
C ALA A 400 -1.35 -14.20 12.51
N LEU A 401 -2.68 -14.37 12.57
CA LEU A 401 -3.49 -14.01 13.73
C LEU A 401 -3.09 -14.80 14.98
N ALA A 402 -2.92 -16.12 14.85
CA ALA A 402 -2.50 -16.97 15.95
C ALA A 402 -1.15 -16.52 16.53
N TRP A 403 -0.19 -16.21 15.66
CA TRP A 403 1.12 -15.71 16.09
C TRP A 403 1.03 -14.34 16.77
N MET A 404 0.22 -13.40 16.25
CA MET A 404 0.01 -12.10 16.89
C MET A 404 -0.62 -12.26 18.29
N THR A 405 -1.60 -13.17 18.44
CA THR A 405 -2.22 -13.46 19.74
C THR A 405 -1.19 -13.92 20.77
N GLU A 406 -0.22 -14.74 20.36
CA GLU A 406 0.89 -15.13 21.24
C GLU A 406 1.77 -13.92 21.64
N ARG A 407 2.00 -12.97 20.71
CA ARG A 407 2.79 -11.75 21.00
C ARG A 407 2.04 -10.83 21.97
N PHE A 408 0.75 -10.62 21.75
CA PHE A 408 -0.06 -9.83 22.67
C PHE A 408 -0.18 -10.45 24.07
N ALA A 409 -0.14 -11.78 24.15
CA ALA A 409 -0.06 -12.52 25.40
C ALA A 409 1.35 -12.58 26.01
N GLU A 410 2.36 -11.95 25.37
CA GLU A 410 3.77 -11.92 25.80
C GLU A 410 4.39 -13.32 25.98
N ARG A 411 3.87 -14.31 25.25
CA ARG A 411 4.47 -15.64 25.24
C ARG A 411 5.85 -15.60 24.58
N PRO A 412 6.82 -16.43 24.99
CA PRO A 412 8.12 -16.49 24.31
C PRO A 412 7.98 -16.74 22.81
N ALA A 413 8.73 -15.97 22.01
CA ALA A 413 8.70 -16.14 20.56
C ALA A 413 9.42 -17.40 20.13
N THR A 414 8.78 -18.24 19.33
CA THR A 414 9.45 -19.35 18.66
C THR A 414 10.17 -18.84 17.42
N SER A 415 11.38 -19.32 17.18
CA SER A 415 12.18 -19.02 16.00
C SER A 415 12.60 -20.30 15.31
N ASN A 416 12.72 -20.27 13.99
CA ASN A 416 13.31 -21.32 13.18
C ASN A 416 14.48 -20.82 12.33
N CYS A 417 15.29 -19.91 12.90
CA CYS A 417 16.50 -19.38 12.26
C CYS A 417 17.57 -20.45 12.02
N THR A 418 17.61 -21.47 12.84
CA THR A 418 18.59 -22.58 12.79
C THR A 418 17.98 -23.80 12.09
N GLY A 419 17.45 -23.62 10.89
CA GLY A 419 16.85 -24.72 10.13
C GLY A 419 16.98 -24.48 8.64
#